data_b1d53bcfdf7b3db45042d69e7e778c49
#
_entry.id   b1d53bcfdf7b3db45042d69e7e778c49
#
_cell.length_a   1.000
_cell.length_b   1.000
_cell.length_c   1.000
_cell.angle_alpha   90.00
_cell.angle_beta   90.00
_cell.angle_gamma   90.00
#
_symmetry.space_group_name_H-M   'P 1'
#
loop_
_entity.id
_entity.type
_entity.pdbx_description
1 polymer ?
#
loop_
_entity_poly.entity_id
_entity_poly.type
_entity_poly.pdbx_seq_one_letter_code
_entity_poly.pdbx_strand_id
1 'polypeptide(L)'
;KFKWRGDWAVSTAYLIDDIVKYGGNTYVVTANHTSQSSIANFYTDLSASKYSLHTEGLFFKGNWAGSTFYKLNDLVKYGALQYRCILQHTSATDFAIGSNWQVFTEGLQWEDSYNSSTTYQDGDVVTYGGYTYVYVNSTPGAGNTPTDNSYWDVITTGYNNTGDYSYGTTYKTGDVVKY
;
A
#
# COMPACT_ATOMS: atom_id res chain seq x y z
N LYS A 1 15.30 -11.41 33.51
CA LYS A 1 14.25 -10.38 33.39
C LYS A 1 14.37 -9.72 32.03
N PHE A 2 13.34 -9.74 31.24
CA PHE A 2 13.33 -9.15 29.89
C PHE A 2 13.67 -7.65 29.96
N LYS A 3 14.52 -7.22 28.99
CA LYS A 3 14.94 -5.84 28.85
C LYS A 3 14.59 -5.34 27.44
N TRP A 4 13.72 -4.33 27.36
CA TRP A 4 13.39 -3.67 26.09
C TRP A 4 14.56 -2.83 25.59
N ARG A 5 14.99 -3.06 24.33
CA ARG A 5 16.10 -2.37 23.67
C ARG A 5 15.66 -1.45 22.51
N GLY A 6 14.35 -1.41 22.18
CA GLY A 6 13.85 -0.65 21.06
C GLY A 6 13.98 -1.39 19.72
N ASP A 7 14.13 -0.63 18.64
CA ASP A 7 14.34 -1.20 17.32
C ASP A 7 15.70 -1.91 17.23
N TRP A 8 15.70 -3.06 16.53
CA TRP A 8 16.95 -3.77 16.26
C TRP A 8 17.92 -2.88 15.48
N ALA A 9 19.15 -2.83 15.91
CA ALA A 9 20.22 -2.05 15.31
C ALA A 9 21.36 -2.96 14.83
N VAL A 10 22.02 -2.53 13.77
CA VAL A 10 23.21 -3.21 13.21
C VAL A 10 24.41 -3.07 14.14
N SER A 11 25.34 -4.02 14.07
CA SER A 11 26.62 -4.01 14.80
C SER A 11 26.49 -3.69 16.28
N THR A 12 25.40 -4.14 16.90
CA THR A 12 25.06 -3.85 18.31
C THR A 12 25.16 -5.10 19.16
N ALA A 13 25.78 -5.00 20.32
CA ALA A 13 25.87 -6.10 21.28
C ALA A 13 24.51 -6.28 21.99
N TYR A 14 23.99 -7.49 21.91
CA TYR A 14 22.76 -7.93 22.57
C TYR A 14 23.05 -9.07 23.55
N LEU A 15 22.35 -9.05 24.69
CA LEU A 15 22.45 -10.04 25.73
C LEU A 15 21.15 -10.88 25.79
N ILE A 16 21.27 -12.08 26.33
CA ILE A 16 20.09 -12.94 26.60
C ILE A 16 19.04 -12.14 27.38
N ASP A 17 17.77 -12.35 27.04
CA ASP A 17 16.59 -11.64 27.57
C ASP A 17 16.44 -10.18 27.10
N ASP A 18 17.34 -9.65 26.26
CA ASP A 18 17.03 -8.41 25.55
C ASP A 18 15.86 -8.64 24.59
N ILE A 19 14.95 -7.67 24.51
CA ILE A 19 13.84 -7.67 23.54
C ILE A 19 14.06 -6.55 22.54
N VAL A 20 14.00 -6.90 21.26
CA VAL A 20 14.15 -5.97 20.13
C VAL A 20 12.94 -6.02 19.21
N LYS A 21 12.68 -4.93 18.52
CA LYS A 21 11.68 -4.86 17.46
C LYS A 21 12.35 -4.90 16.08
N TYR A 22 11.83 -5.73 15.18
CA TYR A 22 12.23 -5.74 13.78
C TYR A 22 11.00 -5.90 12.88
N GLY A 23 10.71 -4.89 12.05
CA GLY A 23 9.42 -4.80 11.33
C GLY A 23 8.25 -4.66 12.31
N GLY A 24 7.16 -5.37 12.05
CA GLY A 24 6.00 -5.42 12.96
C GLY A 24 6.21 -6.30 14.18
N ASN A 25 7.26 -7.13 14.20
CA ASN A 25 7.44 -8.18 15.21
C ASN A 25 8.43 -7.78 16.31
N THR A 26 8.27 -8.37 17.50
CA THR A 26 9.27 -8.31 18.57
C THR A 26 9.92 -9.67 18.77
N TYR A 27 11.18 -9.66 19.13
CA TYR A 27 12.01 -10.85 19.31
C TYR A 27 12.77 -10.78 20.63
N VAL A 28 12.93 -11.92 21.29
CA VAL A 28 13.79 -12.08 22.46
C VAL A 28 15.13 -12.65 22.03
N VAL A 29 16.21 -12.09 22.58
CA VAL A 29 17.56 -12.58 22.38
C VAL A 29 17.77 -13.87 23.19
N THR A 30 18.18 -14.93 22.52
CA THR A 30 18.38 -16.26 23.08
C THR A 30 19.86 -16.62 23.30
N ALA A 31 20.78 -15.86 22.67
CA ALA A 31 22.21 -16.01 22.84
C ALA A 31 22.91 -14.64 22.76
N ASN A 32 23.89 -14.41 23.64
CA ASN A 32 24.71 -13.19 23.59
C ASN A 32 25.46 -13.14 22.25
N HIS A 33 25.35 -12.01 21.56
CA HIS A 33 26.01 -11.81 20.26
C HIS A 33 26.10 -10.34 19.91
N THR A 34 26.88 -10.02 18.88
CA THR A 34 26.81 -8.75 18.16
C THR A 34 26.05 -8.97 16.89
N SER A 35 25.01 -8.15 16.65
CA SER A 35 24.16 -8.24 15.47
C SER A 35 24.92 -7.97 14.17
N GLN A 36 24.36 -8.41 13.05
CA GLN A 36 24.90 -8.23 11.71
C GLN A 36 25.10 -6.75 11.36
N SER A 37 25.98 -6.49 10.41
CA SER A 37 26.32 -5.12 9.95
C SER A 37 25.34 -4.53 8.93
N SER A 38 24.37 -5.31 8.45
CA SER A 38 23.34 -4.86 7.51
C SER A 38 21.95 -5.10 8.08
N ILE A 39 21.05 -4.13 7.87
CA ILE A 39 19.65 -4.20 8.31
C ILE A 39 18.89 -5.36 7.64
N ALA A 40 19.28 -5.75 6.45
CA ALA A 40 18.69 -6.88 5.72
C ALA A 40 19.07 -8.25 6.31
N ASN A 41 20.11 -8.31 7.15
CA ASN A 41 20.67 -9.56 7.65
C ASN A 41 20.13 -9.99 9.01
N PHE A 42 19.06 -9.38 9.51
CA PHE A 42 18.43 -9.80 10.77
C PHE A 42 18.08 -11.30 10.77
N TYR A 43 17.54 -11.79 9.64
CA TYR A 43 17.13 -13.20 9.52
C TYR A 43 18.31 -14.18 9.50
N THR A 44 19.53 -13.73 9.21
CA THR A 44 20.75 -14.55 9.40
C THR A 44 20.95 -14.88 10.87
N ASP A 45 20.83 -13.88 11.76
CA ASP A 45 20.95 -14.09 13.21
C ASP A 45 19.75 -14.89 13.77
N LEU A 46 18.53 -14.67 13.22
CA LEU A 46 17.35 -15.44 13.61
C LEU A 46 17.51 -16.91 13.23
N SER A 47 17.98 -17.21 12.00
CA SER A 47 18.23 -18.59 11.54
C SER A 47 19.36 -19.27 12.34
N ALA A 48 20.32 -18.49 12.86
CA ALA A 48 21.37 -18.97 13.76
C ALA A 48 20.90 -19.07 15.23
N SER A 49 19.60 -19.04 15.48
CA SER A 49 18.98 -19.14 16.82
C SER A 49 19.50 -18.10 17.82
N LYS A 50 19.85 -16.89 17.34
CA LYS A 50 20.23 -15.77 18.22
C LYS A 50 19.01 -15.05 18.77
N TYR A 51 17.88 -15.19 18.11
CA TYR A 51 16.59 -14.63 18.47
C TYR A 51 15.49 -15.69 18.42
N SER A 52 14.45 -15.47 19.18
CA SER A 52 13.17 -16.18 19.08
C SER A 52 12.05 -15.16 18.95
N LEU A 53 11.04 -15.46 18.16
CA LEU A 53 9.84 -14.64 18.05
C LEU A 53 9.18 -14.52 19.43
N HIS A 54 8.98 -13.29 19.90
CA HIS A 54 8.30 -13.01 21.16
C HIS A 54 6.83 -12.66 20.94
N THR A 55 6.56 -11.74 20.01
CA THR A 55 5.21 -11.33 19.68
C THR A 55 5.14 -10.93 18.20
N GLU A 56 4.12 -11.42 17.50
CA GLU A 56 3.75 -10.90 16.19
C GLU A 56 3.00 -9.58 16.33
N GLY A 57 3.23 -8.67 15.40
CA GLY A 57 2.56 -7.39 15.35
C GLY A 57 2.70 -6.76 13.97
N LEU A 58 2.14 -5.57 13.83
CA LEU A 58 2.16 -4.80 12.58
C LEU A 58 2.83 -3.44 12.83
N PHE A 59 3.51 -2.92 11.84
CA PHE A 59 4.12 -1.60 11.90
C PHE A 59 3.72 -0.74 10.70
N PHE A 60 2.90 0.28 10.95
CA PHE A 60 2.48 1.21 9.90
C PHE A 60 3.63 2.17 9.55
N LYS A 61 4.10 2.10 8.30
CA LYS A 61 5.19 2.94 7.76
C LYS A 61 4.69 4.16 6.99
N GLY A 62 3.39 4.36 6.87
CA GLY A 62 2.83 5.42 6.05
C GLY A 62 2.63 5.01 4.60
N ASN A 63 2.78 5.95 3.67
CA ASN A 63 2.64 5.66 2.25
C ASN A 63 3.83 4.80 1.74
N TRP A 64 3.52 3.91 0.80
CA TRP A 64 4.56 3.17 0.11
C TRP A 64 5.52 4.12 -0.64
N ALA A 65 6.78 3.75 -0.69
CA ALA A 65 7.83 4.47 -1.42
C ALA A 65 8.72 3.48 -2.18
N GLY A 66 9.13 3.86 -3.38
CA GLY A 66 10.10 3.09 -4.16
C GLY A 66 11.49 3.10 -3.52
N SER A 67 12.32 2.13 -3.88
CA SER A 67 13.72 1.98 -3.41
C SER A 67 13.86 1.97 -1.88
N THR A 68 12.82 1.54 -1.16
CA THR A 68 12.76 1.52 0.30
C THR A 68 12.80 0.10 0.81
N PHE A 69 13.57 -0.13 1.89
CA PHE A 69 13.63 -1.44 2.54
C PHE A 69 12.43 -1.64 3.46
N TYR A 70 11.67 -2.69 3.15
CA TYR A 70 10.50 -3.13 3.93
C TYR A 70 10.78 -4.45 4.63
N LYS A 71 10.31 -4.55 5.87
CA LYS A 71 10.46 -5.69 6.75
C LYS A 71 9.16 -6.47 6.84
N LEU A 72 9.22 -7.72 7.27
CA LEU A 72 8.02 -8.52 7.53
C LEU A 72 7.08 -7.77 8.47
N ASN A 73 5.78 -7.78 8.13
CA ASN A 73 4.70 -7.11 8.87
C ASN A 73 4.78 -5.57 8.91
N ASP A 74 5.61 -4.94 8.04
CA ASP A 74 5.42 -3.52 7.74
C ASP A 74 4.10 -3.35 6.98
N LEU A 75 3.30 -2.36 7.38
CA LEU A 75 2.09 -1.93 6.68
C LEU A 75 2.37 -0.63 5.93
N VAL A 76 1.90 -0.56 4.70
CA VAL A 76 1.96 0.65 3.87
C VAL A 76 0.61 0.94 3.24
N LYS A 77 0.36 2.22 2.96
CA LYS A 77 -0.75 2.64 2.11
C LYS A 77 -0.23 2.85 0.68
N TYR A 78 -0.95 2.31 -0.31
CA TYR A 78 -0.74 2.61 -1.73
C TYR A 78 -2.09 2.71 -2.42
N GLY A 79 -2.40 3.90 -2.96
CA GLY A 79 -3.76 4.22 -3.42
C GLY A 79 -4.77 4.14 -2.27
N ALA A 80 -5.90 3.56 -2.54
CA ALA A 80 -6.97 3.36 -1.55
C ALA A 80 -6.69 2.21 -0.57
N LEU A 81 -5.77 1.31 -0.89
CA LEU A 81 -5.57 0.06 -0.17
C LEU A 81 -4.39 0.14 0.80
N GLN A 82 -4.43 -0.72 1.82
CA GLN A 82 -3.29 -0.97 2.69
C GLN A 82 -2.72 -2.36 2.41
N TYR A 83 -1.40 -2.44 2.41
CA TYR A 83 -0.67 -3.68 2.13
C TYR A 83 0.24 -4.04 3.29
N ARG A 84 0.29 -5.34 3.59
CA ARG A 84 1.23 -5.93 4.54
C ARG A 84 2.40 -6.55 3.78
N CYS A 85 3.62 -6.19 4.17
CA CYS A 85 4.83 -6.84 3.71
C CYS A 85 4.90 -8.27 4.28
N ILE A 86 4.86 -9.28 3.41
CA ILE A 86 4.92 -10.70 3.77
C ILE A 86 6.30 -11.31 3.52
N LEU A 87 7.17 -10.61 2.79
CA LEU A 87 8.57 -10.98 2.58
C LEU A 87 9.42 -9.72 2.57
N GLN A 88 10.44 -9.66 3.45
CA GLN A 88 11.34 -8.50 3.48
C GLN A 88 12.06 -8.32 2.13
N HIS A 89 12.12 -7.08 1.68
CA HIS A 89 12.73 -6.72 0.39
C HIS A 89 13.03 -5.23 0.30
N THR A 90 13.85 -4.85 -0.66
CA THR A 90 13.89 -3.45 -1.13
C THR A 90 12.91 -3.32 -2.28
N SER A 91 11.96 -2.39 -2.19
CA SER A 91 10.96 -2.16 -3.23
C SER A 91 11.61 -1.66 -4.53
N ALA A 92 10.99 -1.99 -5.66
CA ALA A 92 11.30 -1.40 -6.96
C ALA A 92 10.91 0.09 -6.99
N THR A 93 11.10 0.75 -8.13
CA THR A 93 10.66 2.14 -8.34
C THR A 93 9.14 2.24 -8.43
N ASP A 94 8.48 1.21 -8.94
CA ASP A 94 7.04 1.13 -9.12
C ASP A 94 6.44 0.07 -8.19
N PHE A 95 5.22 0.33 -7.69
CA PHE A 95 4.54 -0.62 -6.84
C PHE A 95 4.09 -1.84 -7.64
N ALA A 96 4.36 -3.02 -7.10
CA ALA A 96 3.81 -4.28 -7.58
C ALA A 96 3.54 -5.20 -6.40
N ILE A 97 2.35 -5.79 -6.34
CA ILE A 97 1.98 -6.71 -5.26
C ILE A 97 2.95 -7.89 -5.23
N GLY A 98 3.14 -8.58 -6.37
CA GLY A 98 4.05 -9.71 -6.50
C GLY A 98 3.91 -10.72 -5.36
N SER A 99 5.05 -11.27 -4.93
CA SER A 99 5.14 -12.19 -3.79
C SER A 99 5.48 -11.50 -2.46
N ASN A 100 5.65 -10.18 -2.45
CA ASN A 100 6.18 -9.44 -1.30
C ASN A 100 5.09 -8.78 -0.46
N TRP A 101 3.92 -8.54 -1.06
CA TRP A 101 2.83 -7.82 -0.46
C TRP A 101 1.55 -8.65 -0.43
N GLN A 102 0.77 -8.44 0.58
CA GLN A 102 -0.60 -8.95 0.71
C GLN A 102 -1.52 -7.77 1.02
N VAL A 103 -2.67 -7.70 0.34
CA VAL A 103 -3.73 -6.75 0.71
C VAL A 103 -4.11 -6.98 2.16
N PHE A 104 -4.07 -5.93 2.96
CA PHE A 104 -4.42 -5.96 4.38
C PHE A 104 -5.82 -5.40 4.62
N THR A 105 -6.11 -4.25 4.03
CA THR A 105 -7.46 -3.68 4.01
C THR A 105 -7.74 -3.06 2.66
N GLU A 106 -8.95 -3.25 2.18
CA GLU A 106 -9.50 -2.56 1.03
C GLU A 106 -10.12 -1.22 1.46
N GLY A 107 -10.16 -0.26 0.56
CA GLY A 107 -10.72 1.06 0.80
C GLY A 107 -11.08 1.76 -0.49
N LEU A 108 -11.71 2.93 -0.38
CA LEU A 108 -12.00 3.80 -1.51
C LEU A 108 -11.30 5.14 -1.30
N GLN A 109 -10.77 5.71 -2.38
CA GLN A 109 -10.16 7.03 -2.39
C GLN A 109 -10.87 7.93 -3.40
N TRP A 110 -11.40 9.05 -2.94
CA TRP A 110 -12.04 10.04 -3.81
C TRP A 110 -11.02 10.87 -4.57
N GLU A 111 -11.12 10.88 -5.91
CA GLU A 111 -10.21 11.57 -6.84
C GLU A 111 -10.93 12.62 -7.71
N ASP A 112 -12.08 13.12 -7.25
CA ASP A 112 -12.90 14.14 -7.95
C ASP A 112 -13.38 13.70 -9.35
N SER A 113 -13.26 14.57 -10.35
CA SER A 113 -13.65 14.29 -11.73
C SER A 113 -12.54 13.56 -12.48
N TYR A 114 -12.94 12.56 -13.28
CA TYR A 114 -11.99 11.83 -14.13
C TYR A 114 -11.13 12.74 -14.98
N ASN A 115 -9.84 12.49 -14.98
CA ASN A 115 -8.85 13.13 -15.83
C ASN A 115 -8.01 12.07 -16.56
N SER A 116 -8.01 12.09 -17.89
CA SER A 116 -7.30 11.10 -18.70
C SER A 116 -5.79 11.08 -18.53
N SER A 117 -5.19 12.13 -17.95
CA SER A 117 -3.76 12.22 -17.68
C SER A 117 -3.37 11.71 -16.28
N THR A 118 -4.34 11.43 -15.42
CA THR A 118 -4.12 10.90 -14.07
C THR A 118 -3.96 9.38 -14.13
N THR A 119 -2.97 8.87 -13.41
CA THR A 119 -2.83 7.42 -13.19
C THR A 119 -3.69 7.02 -12.00
N TYR A 120 -4.70 6.20 -12.26
CA TYR A 120 -5.60 5.67 -11.25
C TYR A 120 -5.17 4.30 -10.76
N GLN A 121 -5.52 3.98 -9.52
CA GLN A 121 -5.18 2.76 -8.82
C GLN A 121 -6.45 2.08 -8.30
N ASP A 122 -6.37 0.78 -8.00
CA ASP A 122 -7.48 0.03 -7.43
C ASP A 122 -8.07 0.74 -6.19
N GLY A 123 -9.39 0.94 -6.19
CA GLY A 123 -10.13 1.66 -5.16
C GLY A 123 -10.25 3.17 -5.36
N ASP A 124 -9.61 3.77 -6.39
CA ASP A 124 -9.80 5.19 -6.72
C ASP A 124 -11.21 5.43 -7.28
N VAL A 125 -11.87 6.46 -6.78
CA VAL A 125 -13.26 6.80 -7.12
C VAL A 125 -13.31 8.15 -7.82
N VAL A 126 -13.96 8.19 -8.97
CA VAL A 126 -14.12 9.41 -9.80
C VAL A 126 -15.57 9.65 -10.21
N THR A 127 -15.87 10.90 -10.54
CA THR A 127 -17.07 11.23 -11.31
C THR A 127 -16.73 11.33 -12.80
N TYR A 128 -17.64 10.84 -13.65
CA TYR A 128 -17.60 11.01 -15.10
C TYR A 128 -19.00 11.14 -15.66
N GLY A 129 -19.33 12.31 -16.20
CA GLY A 129 -20.71 12.65 -16.48
C GLY A 129 -21.53 12.70 -15.19
N GLY A 130 -22.73 12.12 -15.20
CA GLY A 130 -23.58 12.03 -14.01
C GLY A 130 -23.27 10.84 -13.09
N TYR A 131 -22.30 9.99 -13.44
CA TYR A 131 -22.05 8.71 -12.76
C TYR A 131 -20.77 8.77 -11.91
N THR A 132 -20.74 7.92 -10.89
CA THR A 132 -19.54 7.68 -10.06
C THR A 132 -19.01 6.29 -10.33
N TYR A 133 -17.71 6.19 -10.53
CA TYR A 133 -17.01 4.97 -10.88
C TYR A 133 -15.89 4.69 -9.90
N VAL A 134 -15.56 3.40 -9.69
CA VAL A 134 -14.37 2.95 -8.97
C VAL A 134 -13.44 2.24 -9.95
N TYR A 135 -12.15 2.56 -9.84
CA TYR A 135 -11.11 1.83 -10.57
C TYR A 135 -10.91 0.47 -9.93
N VAL A 136 -10.97 -0.60 -10.71
CA VAL A 136 -10.93 -2.01 -10.24
C VAL A 136 -9.77 -2.81 -10.84
N ASN A 137 -8.97 -2.18 -11.71
CA ASN A 137 -7.84 -2.88 -12.30
C ASN A 137 -6.64 -2.86 -11.34
N SER A 138 -6.06 -4.04 -11.05
CA SER A 138 -4.89 -4.19 -10.16
C SER A 138 -3.61 -3.53 -10.71
N THR A 139 -3.59 -3.20 -12.01
CA THR A 139 -2.49 -2.48 -12.64
C THR A 139 -2.86 -1.01 -12.74
N PRO A 140 -2.13 -0.09 -12.08
CA PRO A 140 -2.37 1.34 -12.22
C PRO A 140 -2.28 1.80 -13.68
N GLY A 141 -3.17 2.71 -14.08
CA GLY A 141 -3.20 3.17 -15.48
C GLY A 141 -3.81 4.54 -15.67
N ALA A 142 -3.37 5.25 -16.72
CA ALA A 142 -3.94 6.50 -17.19
C ALA A 142 -4.61 6.29 -18.55
N GLY A 143 -5.50 7.22 -18.93
CA GLY A 143 -6.17 7.21 -20.23
C GLY A 143 -7.35 6.22 -20.37
N ASN A 144 -7.59 5.37 -19.40
CA ASN A 144 -8.68 4.40 -19.39
C ASN A 144 -9.99 5.12 -19.01
N THR A 145 -10.89 5.26 -19.97
CA THR A 145 -12.16 6.00 -19.75
C THR A 145 -13.07 5.22 -18.78
N PRO A 146 -13.78 5.88 -17.84
CA PRO A 146 -14.66 5.21 -16.88
C PRO A 146 -15.79 4.35 -17.45
N THR A 147 -16.06 4.46 -18.75
CA THR A 147 -17.00 3.59 -19.48
C THR A 147 -16.41 2.25 -19.91
N ASP A 148 -15.10 2.04 -19.72
CA ASP A 148 -14.43 0.76 -19.98
C ASP A 148 -14.45 -0.10 -18.71
N ASN A 149 -15.31 -1.12 -18.72
CA ASN A 149 -15.53 -2.04 -17.59
C ASN A 149 -14.37 -3.02 -17.37
N SER A 150 -13.30 -2.99 -18.18
CA SER A 150 -12.05 -3.69 -17.87
C SER A 150 -11.23 -2.98 -16.79
N TYR A 151 -11.52 -1.71 -16.56
CA TYR A 151 -10.79 -0.85 -15.62
C TYR A 151 -11.68 -0.25 -14.53
N TRP A 152 -12.98 -0.08 -14.81
CA TRP A 152 -13.88 0.67 -13.95
C TRP A 152 -15.20 -0.04 -13.73
N ASP A 153 -15.69 0.02 -12.51
CA ASP A 153 -17.05 -0.37 -12.14
C ASP A 153 -17.87 0.85 -11.73
N VAL A 154 -19.17 0.82 -12.06
CA VAL A 154 -20.12 1.86 -11.65
C VAL A 154 -20.50 1.65 -10.18
N ILE A 155 -20.24 2.66 -9.33
CA ILE A 155 -20.73 2.67 -7.95
C ILE A 155 -22.17 3.20 -7.89
N THR A 156 -22.41 4.33 -8.55
CA THR A 156 -23.74 4.95 -8.55
C THR A 156 -24.00 5.70 -9.84
N THR A 157 -25.26 5.68 -10.25
CA THR A 157 -25.78 6.44 -11.38
C THR A 157 -26.41 7.74 -10.88
N GLY A 158 -26.27 8.80 -11.65
CA GLY A 158 -26.81 10.11 -11.28
C GLY A 158 -26.91 11.02 -12.51
N TYR A 159 -27.12 12.30 -12.26
CA TYR A 159 -27.25 13.33 -13.29
C TYR A 159 -26.26 14.46 -13.04
N ASN A 160 -25.69 14.98 -14.14
CA ASN A 160 -24.82 16.15 -14.14
C ASN A 160 -25.46 17.25 -15.00
N ASN A 161 -25.82 18.37 -14.39
CA ASN A 161 -26.38 19.48 -15.14
C ASN A 161 -25.25 20.28 -15.80
N THR A 162 -25.19 20.22 -17.13
CA THR A 162 -24.17 20.89 -17.95
C THR A 162 -24.64 22.23 -18.52
N GLY A 163 -25.83 22.70 -18.13
CA GLY A 163 -26.38 23.98 -18.58
C GLY A 163 -27.11 23.88 -19.93
N ASP A 164 -27.01 24.92 -20.77
CA ASP A 164 -27.69 24.97 -22.05
C ASP A 164 -27.01 24.04 -23.09
N TYR A 165 -27.82 23.46 -23.97
CA TYR A 165 -27.30 22.63 -25.06
C TYR A 165 -26.38 23.43 -25.99
N SER A 166 -25.25 22.86 -26.32
CA SER A 166 -24.27 23.43 -27.25
C SER A 166 -23.91 22.44 -28.35
N TYR A 167 -24.11 22.85 -29.58
CA TYR A 167 -23.75 22.04 -30.75
C TYR A 167 -22.23 21.77 -30.76
N GLY A 168 -21.83 20.54 -31.07
CA GLY A 168 -20.43 20.14 -31.13
C GLY A 168 -19.80 19.76 -29.77
N THR A 169 -20.55 19.90 -28.67
CA THR A 169 -20.12 19.41 -27.35
C THR A 169 -20.35 17.90 -27.24
N THR A 170 -19.34 17.16 -26.73
CA THR A 170 -19.48 15.74 -26.41
C THR A 170 -20.08 15.62 -25.01
N TYR A 171 -21.30 15.09 -24.95
CA TYR A 171 -22.01 14.81 -23.71
C TYR A 171 -21.74 13.37 -23.26
N LYS A 172 -21.74 13.18 -21.94
CA LYS A 172 -21.49 11.89 -21.28
C LYS A 172 -22.78 11.31 -20.73
N THR A 173 -22.78 10.03 -20.43
CA THR A 173 -23.92 9.40 -19.75
C THR A 173 -24.25 10.12 -18.45
N GLY A 174 -25.53 10.44 -18.25
CA GLY A 174 -26.00 11.19 -17.08
C GLY A 174 -25.93 12.71 -17.22
N ASP A 175 -25.34 13.26 -18.29
CA ASP A 175 -25.40 14.69 -18.54
C ASP A 175 -26.83 15.12 -18.89
N VAL A 176 -27.28 16.19 -18.27
CA VAL A 176 -28.59 16.84 -18.51
C VAL A 176 -28.33 18.24 -19.04
N VAL A 177 -28.95 18.54 -20.15
CA VAL A 177 -28.90 19.86 -20.83
C VAL A 177 -30.24 20.50 -20.92
N LYS A 178 -30.29 21.81 -20.90
CA LYS A 178 -31.45 22.57 -21.23
C LYS A 178 -31.45 22.89 -22.74
N TYR A 179 -32.54 22.64 -23.42
CA TYR A 179 -32.73 22.96 -24.83
C TYR A 179 -33.74 24.09 -25.02
#